data_12768448ae4af42e57fad34efcd9323f
#
_entry.id   12768448ae4af42e57fad34efcd9323f
#
_cell.length_a   1.000
_cell.length_b   1.000
_cell.length_c   1.000
_cell.angle_alpha   90.00
_cell.angle_beta   90.00
_cell.angle_gamma   90.00
#
_symmetry.space_group_name_H-M   'P 1'
#
loop_
_entity.id
_entity.type
_entity.pdbx_description
1 polymer ?
#
loop_
_entity_poly.entity_id
_entity_poly.type
_entity_poly.pdbx_seq_one_letter_code
_entity_poly.pdbx_strand_id
1 'polypeptide(L)'
;MSRTMLITGASSGIGAETARRAMAVGWRVGLFARRRAPLEEIAAGSDDALVLPGDVTDLGALEGAVAEMAARWGRLDVLFNNAGIFAPAGLIDEIDIADWTRSMDVNLTGMFHGARAAFAQMRRQEPQGGRIINNGSLSAHTPRPGSVCYTSTKHAITGLTKTLSLDGRPFDIACGQIDIGNARTPLVEDLIARGGTPEVMDVGDAARSVLHMADLPLEANVQFMTVMATKMPHIGRG
;
A
#
# COMPACT_ATOMS: atom_id res chain seq x y z
N MET A 1 -17.63 15.98 -7.20
CA MET A 1 -16.76 15.24 -8.11
C MET A 1 -16.39 13.91 -7.45
N SER A 2 -16.28 12.81 -8.24
CA SER A 2 -15.84 11.53 -7.71
C SER A 2 -14.37 11.64 -7.24
N ARG A 3 -14.03 11.09 -6.09
CA ARG A 3 -12.66 11.09 -5.57
C ARG A 3 -11.78 10.10 -6.35
N THR A 4 -10.49 10.35 -6.39
CA THR A 4 -9.50 9.58 -7.13
C THR A 4 -8.52 8.87 -6.20
N MET A 5 -8.20 7.61 -6.49
CA MET A 5 -7.25 6.82 -5.70
C MET A 5 -6.26 6.09 -6.60
N LEU A 6 -4.97 6.27 -6.39
CA LEU A 6 -3.92 5.42 -6.97
C LEU A 6 -3.61 4.27 -6.00
N ILE A 7 -3.62 3.04 -6.50
CA ILE A 7 -3.30 1.84 -5.71
C ILE A 7 -2.10 1.14 -6.32
N THR A 8 -0.98 1.09 -5.61
CA THR A 8 0.17 0.28 -6.01
C THR A 8 0.00 -1.18 -5.56
N GLY A 9 0.47 -2.13 -6.37
CA GLY A 9 0.23 -3.55 -6.10
C GLY A 9 -1.24 -3.95 -6.29
N ALA A 10 -1.95 -3.28 -7.19
CA ALA A 10 -3.38 -3.47 -7.42
C ALA A 10 -3.75 -4.81 -8.09
N SER A 11 -2.78 -5.61 -8.57
CA SER A 11 -3.06 -6.82 -9.35
C SER A 11 -3.53 -8.03 -8.53
N SER A 12 -3.49 -7.98 -7.20
CA SER A 12 -3.91 -9.10 -6.32
C SER A 12 -4.11 -8.67 -4.87
N GLY A 13 -4.63 -9.56 -4.05
CA GLY A 13 -4.72 -9.41 -2.59
C GLY A 13 -5.42 -8.12 -2.14
N ILE A 14 -4.84 -7.46 -1.15
CA ILE A 14 -5.43 -6.26 -0.52
C ILE A 14 -5.61 -5.13 -1.53
N GLY A 15 -4.63 -4.90 -2.42
CA GLY A 15 -4.72 -3.85 -3.44
C GLY A 15 -5.88 -4.07 -4.41
N ALA A 16 -6.05 -5.29 -4.92
CA ALA A 16 -7.15 -5.65 -5.81
C ALA A 16 -8.52 -5.53 -5.15
N GLU A 17 -8.64 -6.01 -3.91
CA GLU A 17 -9.89 -5.93 -3.16
C GLU A 17 -10.24 -4.48 -2.80
N THR A 18 -9.26 -3.68 -2.42
CA THR A 18 -9.45 -2.23 -2.18
C THR A 18 -9.93 -1.54 -3.45
N ALA A 19 -9.35 -1.87 -4.61
CA ALA A 19 -9.75 -1.30 -5.89
C ALA A 19 -11.21 -1.60 -6.24
N ARG A 20 -11.62 -2.87 -6.14
CA ARG A 20 -13.02 -3.27 -6.42
C ARG A 20 -14.01 -2.56 -5.51
N ARG A 21 -13.71 -2.49 -4.21
CA ARG A 21 -14.58 -1.80 -3.25
C ARG A 21 -14.62 -0.30 -3.44
N ALA A 22 -13.48 0.32 -3.76
CA ALA A 22 -13.40 1.74 -4.06
C ALA A 22 -14.29 2.09 -5.27
N MET A 23 -14.15 1.36 -6.39
CA MET A 23 -14.99 1.55 -7.56
C MET A 23 -16.48 1.32 -7.26
N ALA A 24 -16.82 0.30 -6.47
CA ALA A 24 -18.20 0.01 -6.10
C ALA A 24 -18.90 1.13 -5.31
N VAL A 25 -18.13 2.02 -4.67
CA VAL A 25 -18.65 3.21 -3.96
C VAL A 25 -18.35 4.52 -4.70
N GLY A 26 -18.03 4.45 -6.00
CA GLY A 26 -17.93 5.61 -6.89
C GLY A 26 -16.57 6.31 -6.90
N TRP A 27 -15.49 5.67 -6.44
CA TRP A 27 -14.14 6.20 -6.62
C TRP A 27 -13.62 5.90 -8.03
N ARG A 28 -12.81 6.81 -8.55
CA ARG A 28 -11.99 6.61 -9.74
C ARG A 28 -10.64 6.06 -9.32
N VAL A 29 -10.24 4.91 -9.87
CA VAL A 29 -9.09 4.16 -9.36
C VAL A 29 -8.02 3.95 -10.42
N GLY A 30 -6.81 4.43 -10.16
CA GLY A 30 -5.60 4.05 -10.88
C GLY A 30 -5.06 2.73 -10.35
N LEU A 31 -5.01 1.72 -11.20
CA LEU A 31 -4.56 0.37 -10.90
C LEU A 31 -3.11 0.20 -11.32
N PHE A 32 -2.16 0.30 -10.38
CA PHE A 32 -0.73 0.22 -10.69
C PHE A 32 -0.12 -1.10 -10.25
N ALA A 33 0.41 -1.87 -11.19
CA ALA A 33 1.22 -3.08 -10.94
C ALA A 33 1.93 -3.52 -12.23
N ARG A 34 2.91 -4.43 -12.11
CA ARG A 34 3.73 -4.91 -13.25
C ARG A 34 2.92 -5.64 -14.33
N ARG A 35 1.96 -6.47 -13.94
CA ARG A 35 1.20 -7.33 -14.85
C ARG A 35 -0.08 -6.65 -15.31
N ARG A 36 -0.19 -6.36 -16.61
CA ARG A 36 -1.33 -5.67 -17.21
C ARG A 36 -2.63 -6.50 -17.12
N ALA A 37 -2.62 -7.77 -17.52
CA ALA A 37 -3.83 -8.58 -17.62
C ALA A 37 -4.65 -8.65 -16.32
N PRO A 38 -4.07 -8.90 -15.10
CA PRO A 38 -4.86 -8.85 -13.88
C PRO A 38 -5.43 -7.46 -13.55
N LEU A 39 -4.80 -6.38 -14.01
CA LEU A 39 -5.34 -5.03 -13.83
C LEU A 39 -6.56 -4.81 -14.73
N GLU A 40 -6.50 -5.29 -15.97
CA GLU A 40 -7.64 -5.24 -16.92
C GLU A 40 -8.83 -6.06 -16.41
N GLU A 41 -8.58 -7.22 -15.82
CA GLU A 41 -9.64 -8.03 -15.17
C GLU A 41 -10.30 -7.27 -14.00
N ILE A 42 -9.52 -6.56 -13.18
CA ILE A 42 -10.05 -5.77 -12.06
C ILE A 42 -10.79 -4.55 -12.56
N ALA A 43 -10.29 -3.89 -13.60
CA ALA A 43 -10.97 -2.76 -14.24
C ALA A 43 -12.31 -3.16 -14.85
N ALA A 44 -12.44 -4.40 -15.34
CA ALA A 44 -13.65 -4.94 -15.94
C ALA A 44 -14.32 -4.01 -16.97
N GLY A 45 -13.52 -3.21 -17.69
CA GLY A 45 -14.00 -2.21 -18.65
C GLY A 45 -14.69 -0.98 -18.05
N SER A 46 -14.54 -0.75 -16.73
CA SER A 46 -15.09 0.43 -16.06
C SER A 46 -14.38 1.70 -16.47
N ASP A 47 -15.12 2.76 -16.79
CA ASP A 47 -14.58 4.12 -17.03
C ASP A 47 -13.99 4.78 -15.78
N ASP A 48 -14.31 4.27 -14.59
CA ASP A 48 -13.77 4.70 -13.30
C ASP A 48 -12.45 3.97 -12.94
N ALA A 49 -11.93 3.12 -13.82
CA ALA A 49 -10.64 2.45 -13.67
C ALA A 49 -9.64 2.91 -14.73
N LEU A 50 -8.39 3.09 -14.32
CA LEU A 50 -7.26 3.37 -15.21
C LEU A 50 -6.19 2.30 -15.01
N VAL A 51 -5.87 1.55 -16.05
CA VAL A 51 -4.87 0.47 -16.02
C VAL A 51 -3.49 1.04 -16.27
N LEU A 52 -2.64 1.02 -15.27
CA LEU A 52 -1.33 1.66 -15.22
C LEU A 52 -0.23 0.60 -14.98
N PRO A 53 0.22 -0.13 -16.01
CA PRO A 53 1.27 -1.13 -15.83
C PRO A 53 2.62 -0.46 -15.58
N GLY A 54 3.31 -0.90 -14.50
CA GLY A 54 4.63 -0.37 -14.14
C GLY A 54 5.22 -1.09 -12.92
N ASP A 55 6.52 -0.88 -12.71
CA ASP A 55 7.22 -1.37 -11.51
C ASP A 55 7.41 -0.22 -10.52
N VAL A 56 7.15 -0.46 -9.23
CA VAL A 56 7.34 0.55 -8.18
C VAL A 56 8.81 0.93 -7.97
N THR A 57 9.74 0.10 -8.42
CA THR A 57 11.17 0.40 -8.39
C THR A 57 11.58 1.43 -9.45
N ASP A 58 10.73 1.67 -10.44
CA ASP A 58 10.90 2.71 -11.46
C ASP A 58 10.14 3.98 -11.06
N LEU A 59 10.87 5.00 -10.65
CA LEU A 59 10.29 6.31 -10.30
C LEU A 59 9.54 6.93 -11.47
N GLY A 60 10.09 6.84 -12.70
CA GLY A 60 9.47 7.42 -13.88
C GLY A 60 8.12 6.79 -14.21
N ALA A 61 7.97 5.47 -14.01
CA ALA A 61 6.69 4.78 -14.18
C ALA A 61 5.63 5.30 -13.18
N LEU A 62 6.01 5.55 -11.93
CA LEU A 62 5.09 6.10 -10.92
C LEU A 62 4.74 7.57 -11.16
N GLU A 63 5.71 8.40 -11.55
CA GLU A 63 5.47 9.79 -11.94
C GLU A 63 4.53 9.87 -13.17
N GLY A 64 4.75 9.00 -14.16
CA GLY A 64 3.87 8.87 -15.32
C GLY A 64 2.45 8.45 -14.96
N ALA A 65 2.30 7.46 -14.08
CA ALA A 65 0.98 7.00 -13.60
C ALA A 65 0.20 8.12 -12.87
N VAL A 66 0.86 8.86 -12.00
CA VAL A 66 0.26 10.01 -11.29
C VAL A 66 -0.12 11.11 -12.28
N ALA A 67 0.75 11.41 -13.26
CA ALA A 67 0.47 12.42 -14.28
C ALA A 67 -0.72 12.02 -15.17
N GLU A 68 -0.84 10.75 -15.56
CA GLU A 68 -1.95 10.24 -16.37
C GLU A 68 -3.28 10.34 -15.60
N MET A 69 -3.30 10.01 -14.30
CA MET A 69 -4.48 10.19 -13.44
C MET A 69 -4.88 11.67 -13.35
N ALA A 70 -3.90 12.56 -13.13
CA ALA A 70 -4.15 13.99 -13.05
C ALA A 70 -4.68 14.56 -14.37
N ALA A 71 -4.14 14.12 -15.51
CA ALA A 71 -4.62 14.52 -16.83
C ALA A 71 -6.06 14.04 -17.10
N ARG A 72 -6.40 12.81 -16.70
CA ARG A 72 -7.72 12.22 -16.95
C ARG A 72 -8.80 12.74 -15.99
N TRP A 73 -8.47 12.94 -14.72
CA TRP A 73 -9.45 13.22 -13.66
C TRP A 73 -9.21 14.52 -12.90
N GLY A 74 -8.15 15.26 -13.25
CA GLY A 74 -7.84 16.59 -12.72
C GLY A 74 -7.01 16.58 -11.45
N ARG A 75 -6.99 15.48 -10.68
CA ARG A 75 -6.31 15.42 -9.37
C ARG A 75 -6.01 13.99 -8.90
N LEU A 76 -5.23 13.89 -7.85
CA LEU A 76 -5.01 12.68 -7.05
C LEU A 76 -5.42 12.96 -5.60
N ASP A 77 -6.52 12.35 -5.12
CA ASP A 77 -6.99 12.53 -3.75
C ASP A 77 -6.29 11.59 -2.76
N VAL A 78 -6.09 10.33 -3.15
CA VAL A 78 -5.49 9.31 -2.28
C VAL A 78 -4.46 8.48 -3.04
N LEU A 79 -3.31 8.26 -2.39
CA LEU A 79 -2.39 7.17 -2.72
C LEU A 79 -2.54 6.05 -1.68
N PHE A 80 -2.93 4.85 -2.09
CA PHE A 80 -2.71 3.64 -1.31
C PHE A 80 -1.41 2.96 -1.75
N ASN A 81 -0.35 3.19 -1.00
CA ASN A 81 1.00 2.73 -1.25
C ASN A 81 1.17 1.31 -0.69
N ASN A 82 0.76 0.31 -1.47
CA ASN A 82 0.51 -1.05 -1.00
C ASN A 82 1.46 -2.10 -1.60
N ALA A 83 2.10 -1.83 -2.72
CA ALA A 83 3.01 -2.80 -3.33
C ALA A 83 4.09 -3.28 -2.35
N GLY A 84 4.31 -4.58 -2.31
CA GLY A 84 5.31 -5.19 -1.43
C GLY A 84 5.49 -6.68 -1.70
N ILE A 85 6.60 -7.22 -1.23
CA ILE A 85 6.95 -8.64 -1.34
C ILE A 85 7.39 -9.18 0.02
N PHE A 86 7.28 -10.50 0.22
CA PHE A 86 8.02 -11.20 1.24
C PHE A 86 9.38 -11.62 0.69
N ALA A 87 10.42 -11.45 1.49
CA ALA A 87 11.72 -12.07 1.25
C ALA A 87 11.74 -13.49 1.85
N PRO A 88 12.65 -14.36 1.41
CA PRO A 88 12.90 -15.62 2.08
C PRO A 88 13.20 -15.42 3.58
N ALA A 89 12.75 -16.37 4.40
CA ALA A 89 13.07 -16.39 5.82
C ALA A 89 14.42 -17.09 6.04
N GLY A 90 15.25 -16.55 6.93
CA GLY A 90 16.55 -17.11 7.27
C GLY A 90 17.27 -16.31 8.35
N LEU A 91 18.36 -16.84 8.88
CA LEU A 91 19.26 -16.08 9.74
C LEU A 91 19.98 -15.01 8.92
N ILE A 92 20.42 -13.94 9.56
CA ILE A 92 20.96 -12.77 8.87
C ILE A 92 22.18 -13.09 7.98
N ASP A 93 23.00 -14.03 8.38
CA ASP A 93 24.20 -14.49 7.66
C ASP A 93 23.89 -15.51 6.54
N GLU A 94 22.66 -16.02 6.49
CA GLU A 94 22.17 -16.96 5.47
C GLU A 94 21.34 -16.25 4.38
N ILE A 95 20.94 -14.98 4.60
CA ILE A 95 20.16 -14.21 3.62
C ILE A 95 21.04 -13.84 2.43
N ASP A 96 20.59 -14.21 1.23
CA ASP A 96 21.22 -13.72 -0.01
C ASP A 96 21.13 -12.18 -0.09
N ILE A 97 22.27 -11.56 -0.42
CA ILE A 97 22.33 -10.10 -0.61
C ILE A 97 21.35 -9.62 -1.69
N ALA A 98 21.11 -10.43 -2.73
CA ALA A 98 20.15 -10.10 -3.77
C ALA A 98 18.70 -10.05 -3.21
N ASP A 99 18.34 -10.95 -2.30
CA ASP A 99 17.01 -10.94 -1.64
C ASP A 99 16.85 -9.75 -0.69
N TRP A 100 17.91 -9.41 0.06
CA TRP A 100 17.95 -8.18 0.84
C TRP A 100 17.72 -6.96 -0.05
N THR A 101 18.53 -6.79 -1.11
CA THR A 101 18.46 -5.65 -2.03
C THR A 101 17.07 -5.56 -2.65
N ARG A 102 16.55 -6.66 -3.18
CA ARG A 102 15.21 -6.71 -3.78
C ARG A 102 14.11 -6.33 -2.78
N SER A 103 14.24 -6.75 -1.54
CA SER A 103 13.29 -6.38 -0.49
C SER A 103 13.31 -4.90 -0.19
N MET A 104 14.51 -4.30 -0.10
CA MET A 104 14.68 -2.85 0.08
C MET A 104 14.12 -2.08 -1.12
N ASP A 105 14.44 -2.51 -2.34
CA ASP A 105 14.02 -1.83 -3.56
C ASP A 105 12.49 -1.80 -3.70
N VAL A 106 11.82 -2.93 -3.47
CA VAL A 106 10.37 -3.01 -3.64
C VAL A 106 9.63 -2.42 -2.44
N ASN A 107 9.97 -2.86 -1.21
CA ASN A 107 9.17 -2.54 -0.03
C ASN A 107 9.45 -1.15 0.54
N LEU A 108 10.65 -0.60 0.33
CA LEU A 108 11.03 0.70 0.88
C LEU A 108 11.21 1.73 -0.22
N THR A 109 12.13 1.52 -1.17
CA THR A 109 12.40 2.47 -2.24
C THR A 109 11.17 2.67 -3.14
N GLY A 110 10.48 1.58 -3.49
CA GLY A 110 9.22 1.65 -4.26
C GLY A 110 8.13 2.44 -3.54
N MET A 111 8.03 2.28 -2.21
CA MET A 111 7.08 3.05 -1.40
C MET A 111 7.46 4.53 -1.31
N PHE A 112 8.75 4.84 -1.21
CA PHE A 112 9.27 6.20 -1.30
C PHE A 112 8.97 6.83 -2.67
N HIS A 113 9.16 6.10 -3.77
CA HIS A 113 8.84 6.57 -5.12
C HIS A 113 7.36 6.95 -5.25
N GLY A 114 6.45 6.06 -4.82
CA GLY A 114 5.01 6.33 -4.84
C GLY A 114 4.64 7.56 -4.00
N ALA A 115 5.16 7.64 -2.78
CA ALA A 115 4.95 8.77 -1.90
C ALA A 115 5.47 10.08 -2.51
N ARG A 116 6.68 10.06 -3.10
CA ARG A 116 7.30 11.23 -3.75
C ARG A 116 6.46 11.74 -4.93
N ALA A 117 6.02 10.84 -5.81
CA ALA A 117 5.21 11.20 -6.98
C ALA A 117 3.85 11.79 -6.56
N ALA A 118 3.15 11.12 -5.62
CA ALA A 118 1.86 11.58 -5.11
C ALA A 118 1.98 12.91 -4.36
N PHE A 119 2.95 13.05 -3.47
CA PHE A 119 3.19 14.27 -2.70
C PHE A 119 3.45 15.47 -3.61
N ALA A 120 4.26 15.28 -4.65
CA ALA A 120 4.54 16.33 -5.64
C ALA A 120 3.28 16.75 -6.40
N GLN A 121 2.39 15.82 -6.76
CA GLN A 121 1.11 16.11 -7.40
C GLN A 121 0.17 16.84 -6.42
N MET A 122 -0.01 16.32 -5.20
CA MET A 122 -0.90 16.88 -4.19
C MET A 122 -0.53 18.31 -3.78
N ARG A 123 0.76 18.65 -3.83
CA ARG A 123 1.23 20.02 -3.59
C ARG A 123 0.89 21.00 -4.71
N ARG A 124 0.78 20.53 -5.96
CA ARG A 124 0.62 21.40 -7.15
C ARG A 124 -0.80 21.49 -7.65
N GLN A 125 -1.67 20.54 -7.27
CA GLN A 125 -3.05 20.50 -7.72
C GLN A 125 -3.92 21.56 -7.05
N GLU A 126 -5.04 21.90 -7.67
CA GLU A 126 -6.02 22.86 -7.13
C GLU A 126 -7.39 22.18 -7.01
N PRO A 127 -8.02 22.16 -5.84
CA PRO A 127 -7.44 22.59 -4.55
C PRO A 127 -6.25 21.71 -4.12
N GLN A 128 -5.30 22.32 -3.40
CA GLN A 128 -4.12 21.63 -2.86
C GLN A 128 -4.54 20.57 -1.83
N GLY A 129 -3.69 19.56 -1.62
CA GLY A 129 -3.91 18.55 -0.59
C GLY A 129 -4.25 17.17 -1.13
N GLY A 130 -4.32 16.20 -0.23
CA GLY A 130 -4.59 14.80 -0.50
C GLY A 130 -4.17 13.90 0.66
N ARG A 131 -4.20 12.58 0.44
CA ARG A 131 -3.88 11.60 1.49
C ARG A 131 -2.96 10.51 0.96
N ILE A 132 -1.93 10.17 1.74
CA ILE A 132 -1.04 9.03 1.50
C ILE A 132 -1.31 7.99 2.59
N ILE A 133 -1.62 6.76 2.20
CA ILE A 133 -1.80 5.62 3.11
C ILE A 133 -0.72 4.60 2.78
N ASN A 134 0.23 4.41 3.69
CA ASN A 134 1.29 3.43 3.55
C ASN A 134 0.88 2.09 4.15
N ASN A 135 1.01 1.01 3.40
CA ASN A 135 0.77 -0.35 3.90
C ASN A 135 1.98 -0.83 4.72
N GLY A 136 1.84 -0.72 6.03
CA GLY A 136 2.80 -1.23 7.00
C GLY A 136 2.66 -2.73 7.23
N SER A 137 2.78 -3.14 8.47
CA SER A 137 2.60 -4.52 8.95
C SER A 137 2.75 -4.55 10.47
N LEU A 138 2.23 -5.57 11.13
CA LEU A 138 2.59 -5.88 12.52
C LEU A 138 4.10 -6.01 12.70
N SER A 139 4.82 -6.44 11.64
CA SER A 139 6.30 -6.51 11.62
C SER A 139 6.97 -5.13 11.66
N ALA A 140 6.24 -4.03 11.57
CA ALA A 140 6.75 -2.69 11.84
C ALA A 140 6.94 -2.40 13.33
N HIS A 141 6.41 -3.26 14.21
CA HIS A 141 6.42 -3.12 15.67
C HIS A 141 6.99 -4.36 16.36
N THR A 142 6.60 -5.55 15.89
CA THR A 142 6.98 -6.82 16.52
C THR A 142 7.68 -7.71 15.48
N PRO A 143 9.00 -7.85 15.57
CA PRO A 143 9.76 -8.70 14.64
C PRO A 143 9.42 -10.18 14.82
N ARG A 144 9.69 -10.97 13.79
CA ARG A 144 9.61 -12.43 13.84
C ARG A 144 10.99 -13.02 13.55
N PRO A 145 11.33 -14.18 14.13
CA PRO A 145 12.55 -14.88 13.76
C PRO A 145 12.66 -15.08 12.25
N GLY A 146 13.85 -14.94 11.70
CA GLY A 146 14.14 -15.13 10.27
C GLY A 146 13.53 -14.10 9.31
N SER A 147 13.07 -12.93 9.78
CA SER A 147 12.37 -11.97 8.95
C SER A 147 13.12 -10.64 8.78
N VAL A 148 14.46 -10.66 8.81
CA VAL A 148 15.27 -9.44 8.81
C VAL A 148 14.95 -8.48 7.65
N CYS A 149 14.85 -8.98 6.42
CA CYS A 149 14.54 -8.16 5.24
C CYS A 149 13.19 -7.45 5.36
N TYR A 150 12.15 -8.23 5.66
CA TYR A 150 10.79 -7.71 5.76
C TYR A 150 10.61 -6.78 6.96
N THR A 151 11.08 -7.20 8.13
CA THR A 151 11.01 -6.42 9.37
C THR A 151 11.72 -5.07 9.23
N SER A 152 12.94 -5.06 8.67
CA SER A 152 13.69 -3.81 8.48
C SER A 152 12.95 -2.83 7.57
N THR A 153 12.41 -3.31 6.44
CA THR A 153 11.64 -2.45 5.54
C THR A 153 10.38 -1.90 6.20
N LYS A 154 9.65 -2.72 6.96
CA LYS A 154 8.40 -2.29 7.61
C LYS A 154 8.63 -1.31 8.77
N HIS A 155 9.73 -1.42 9.51
CA HIS A 155 10.15 -0.40 10.47
C HIS A 155 10.54 0.92 9.78
N ALA A 156 11.27 0.85 8.66
CA ALA A 156 11.65 2.04 7.90
C ALA A 156 10.41 2.80 7.34
N ILE A 157 9.35 2.09 6.93
CA ILE A 157 8.08 2.70 6.49
C ILE A 157 7.44 3.52 7.61
N THR A 158 7.56 3.10 8.87
CA THR A 158 7.06 3.89 10.00
C THR A 158 7.76 5.24 10.11
N GLY A 159 9.09 5.28 9.90
CA GLY A 159 9.86 6.53 9.83
C GLY A 159 9.42 7.41 8.64
N LEU A 160 9.31 6.82 7.45
CA LEU A 160 8.83 7.50 6.25
C LEU A 160 7.44 8.12 6.47
N THR A 161 6.49 7.36 7.05
CA THR A 161 5.13 7.83 7.31
C THR A 161 5.12 9.03 8.27
N LYS A 162 5.89 8.98 9.35
CA LYS A 162 5.98 10.07 10.32
C LYS A 162 6.53 11.35 9.69
N THR A 163 7.59 11.24 8.87
CA THR A 163 8.18 12.38 8.18
C THR A 163 7.21 12.98 7.16
N LEU A 164 6.58 12.15 6.32
CA LEU A 164 5.58 12.62 5.36
C LEU A 164 4.38 13.31 6.04
N SER A 165 3.97 12.83 7.22
CA SER A 165 2.90 13.46 8.01
C SER A 165 3.31 14.86 8.52
N LEU A 166 4.58 15.07 8.85
CA LEU A 166 5.10 16.39 9.24
C LEU A 166 5.19 17.33 8.04
N ASP A 167 5.84 16.86 6.98
CA ASP A 167 6.14 17.66 5.78
C ASP A 167 4.87 18.01 4.99
N GLY A 168 3.82 17.19 5.11
CA GLY A 168 2.54 17.38 4.43
C GLY A 168 1.65 18.48 5.02
N ARG A 169 1.81 18.80 6.31
CA ARG A 169 0.91 19.72 7.04
C ARG A 169 0.72 21.08 6.37
N PRO A 170 1.78 21.75 5.86
CA PRO A 170 1.61 23.06 5.22
C PRO A 170 0.87 22.99 3.87
N PHE A 171 0.59 21.81 3.37
CA PHE A 171 0.04 21.55 2.04
C PHE A 171 -1.29 20.78 2.07
N ASP A 172 -1.92 20.63 3.24
CA ASP A 172 -3.11 19.81 3.43
C ASP A 172 -2.94 18.35 2.94
N ILE A 173 -1.71 17.82 3.07
CA ILE A 173 -1.40 16.42 2.74
C ILE A 173 -1.35 15.61 4.02
N ALA A 174 -2.35 14.75 4.22
CA ALA A 174 -2.38 13.79 5.30
C ALA A 174 -1.55 12.55 4.96
N CYS A 175 -0.80 12.00 5.91
CA CYS A 175 -0.11 10.74 5.75
C CYS A 175 -0.37 9.84 6.95
N GLY A 176 -0.77 8.59 6.69
CA GLY A 176 -0.99 7.57 7.71
C GLY A 176 -0.48 6.20 7.28
N GLN A 177 -0.35 5.30 8.25
CA GLN A 177 0.07 3.92 8.04
C GLN A 177 -1.01 2.96 8.52
N ILE A 178 -1.28 1.93 7.73
CA ILE A 178 -2.11 0.82 8.13
C ILE A 178 -1.25 -0.44 8.32
N ASP A 179 -1.25 -1.00 9.54
CA ASP A 179 -0.52 -2.20 9.88
C ASP A 179 -1.47 -3.40 9.83
N ILE A 180 -1.39 -4.14 8.73
CA ILE A 180 -2.28 -5.26 8.45
C ILE A 180 -1.63 -6.57 8.90
N GLY A 181 -2.34 -7.27 9.79
CA GLY A 181 -2.04 -8.66 10.11
C GLY A 181 -2.69 -9.60 9.09
N ASN A 182 -2.31 -10.85 9.07
CA ASN A 182 -2.67 -11.92 8.14
C ASN A 182 -4.06 -11.78 7.47
N ALA A 183 -4.16 -10.99 6.41
CA ALA A 183 -5.32 -10.99 5.53
C ALA A 183 -5.21 -12.16 4.54
N ARG A 184 -6.30 -12.86 4.25
CA ARG A 184 -6.35 -13.98 3.30
C ARG A 184 -6.11 -13.46 1.88
N THR A 185 -4.88 -13.56 1.43
CA THR A 185 -4.39 -13.12 0.11
C THR A 185 -3.68 -14.30 -0.56
N PRO A 186 -3.46 -14.29 -1.87
CA PRO A 186 -2.67 -15.32 -2.55
C PRO A 186 -1.31 -15.57 -1.86
N LEU A 187 -0.68 -14.53 -1.35
CA LEU A 187 0.60 -14.61 -0.64
C LEU A 187 0.50 -15.39 0.68
N VAL A 188 -0.61 -15.24 1.40
CA VAL A 188 -0.87 -15.99 2.65
C VAL A 188 -1.37 -17.40 2.34
N GLU A 189 -2.13 -17.59 1.27
CA GLU A 189 -2.53 -18.91 0.79
C GLU A 189 -1.33 -19.78 0.39
N ASP A 190 -0.30 -19.19 -0.24
CA ASP A 190 0.96 -19.88 -0.52
C ASP A 190 1.67 -20.33 0.76
N LEU A 191 1.63 -19.51 1.84
CA LEU A 191 2.17 -19.89 3.14
C LEU A 191 1.39 -21.05 3.76
N ILE A 192 0.06 -21.04 3.67
CA ILE A 192 -0.81 -22.12 4.16
C ILE A 192 -0.52 -23.40 3.37
N ALA A 193 -0.41 -23.34 2.05
CA ALA A 193 -0.11 -24.47 1.20
C ALA A 193 1.25 -25.13 1.53
N ARG A 194 2.20 -24.37 2.08
CA ARG A 194 3.52 -24.85 2.56
C ARG A 194 3.49 -25.36 4.00
N GLY A 195 2.31 -25.56 4.58
CA GLY A 195 2.13 -26.11 5.93
C GLY A 195 2.09 -25.06 7.05
N GLY A 196 2.09 -23.77 6.72
CA GLY A 196 1.85 -22.72 7.71
C GLY A 196 0.38 -22.74 8.17
N THR A 197 0.14 -22.41 9.44
CA THR A 197 -1.21 -22.34 10.03
C THR A 197 -1.49 -20.94 10.60
N PRO A 198 -1.40 -19.86 9.79
CA PRO A 198 -1.65 -18.53 10.30
C PRO A 198 -3.14 -18.31 10.56
N GLU A 199 -3.46 -17.66 11.66
CA GLU A 199 -4.80 -17.09 11.84
C GLU A 199 -5.00 -15.95 10.84
N VAL A 200 -6.08 -16.00 10.07
CA VAL A 200 -6.34 -15.07 8.97
C VAL A 200 -7.69 -14.38 9.11
N MET A 201 -7.78 -13.15 8.63
CA MET A 201 -9.03 -12.43 8.42
C MET A 201 -9.37 -12.37 6.93
N ASP A 202 -10.62 -12.06 6.61
CA ASP A 202 -11.03 -11.80 5.24
C ASP A 202 -10.29 -10.58 4.66
N VAL A 203 -9.86 -10.67 3.40
CA VAL A 203 -9.15 -9.57 2.73
C VAL A 203 -10.02 -8.31 2.61
N GLY A 204 -11.34 -8.49 2.56
CA GLY A 204 -12.30 -7.39 2.56
C GLY A 204 -12.31 -6.57 3.85
N ASP A 205 -11.89 -7.14 5.00
CA ASP A 205 -11.77 -6.39 6.25
C ASP A 205 -10.57 -5.43 6.18
N ALA A 206 -9.46 -5.87 5.62
CA ALA A 206 -8.32 -5.00 5.35
C ALA A 206 -8.69 -3.88 4.37
N ALA A 207 -9.36 -4.21 3.26
CA ALA A 207 -9.79 -3.23 2.27
C ALA A 207 -10.78 -2.19 2.83
N ARG A 208 -11.75 -2.61 3.67
CA ARG A 208 -12.66 -1.67 4.36
C ARG A 208 -11.90 -0.71 5.28
N SER A 209 -10.88 -1.20 5.96
CA SER A 209 -10.05 -0.37 6.84
C SER A 209 -9.25 0.68 6.06
N VAL A 210 -8.72 0.32 4.89
CA VAL A 210 -8.07 1.27 3.97
C VAL A 210 -9.06 2.33 3.50
N LEU A 211 -10.27 1.93 3.09
CA LEU A 211 -11.30 2.87 2.64
C LEU A 211 -11.77 3.78 3.77
N HIS A 212 -11.89 3.28 5.01
CA HIS A 212 -12.17 4.12 6.17
C HIS A 212 -11.14 5.23 6.34
N MET A 213 -9.83 4.91 6.24
CA MET A 213 -8.79 5.93 6.27
C MET A 213 -8.90 6.91 5.10
N ALA A 214 -9.20 6.41 3.90
CA ALA A 214 -9.31 7.22 2.68
C ALA A 214 -10.51 8.18 2.71
N ASP A 215 -11.60 7.78 3.37
CA ASP A 215 -12.87 8.53 3.40
C ASP A 215 -12.89 9.73 4.35
N LEU A 216 -11.96 9.78 5.30
CA LEU A 216 -11.90 10.89 6.25
C LEU A 216 -11.65 12.23 5.53
N PRO A 217 -12.22 13.34 6.03
CA PRO A 217 -11.86 14.68 5.57
C PRO A 217 -10.39 14.97 5.84
N LEU A 218 -9.78 15.91 5.11
CA LEU A 218 -8.34 16.18 5.23
C LEU A 218 -7.93 16.77 6.59
N GLU A 219 -8.88 17.38 7.31
CA GLU A 219 -8.67 17.88 8.68
C GLU A 219 -8.49 16.77 9.71
N ALA A 220 -8.89 15.53 9.37
CA ALA A 220 -8.74 14.36 10.23
C ALA A 220 -7.80 13.34 9.60
N ASN A 221 -6.86 12.81 10.36
CA ASN A 221 -5.92 11.80 9.91
C ASN A 221 -5.87 10.61 10.87
N VAL A 222 -6.02 9.40 10.33
CA VAL A 222 -5.60 8.19 11.03
C VAL A 222 -4.10 8.04 10.84
N GLN A 223 -3.33 8.43 11.86
CA GLN A 223 -1.87 8.38 11.80
C GLN A 223 -1.34 6.95 11.76
N PHE A 224 -1.90 6.06 12.58
CA PHE A 224 -1.61 4.62 12.62
C PHE A 224 -2.89 3.86 12.87
N MET A 225 -3.09 2.79 12.12
CA MET A 225 -4.19 1.84 12.31
C MET A 225 -3.64 0.41 12.27
N THR A 226 -3.98 -0.39 13.26
CA THR A 226 -3.68 -1.83 13.25
C THR A 226 -4.98 -2.61 13.03
N VAL A 227 -5.00 -3.47 12.02
CA VAL A 227 -6.10 -4.41 11.76
C VAL A 227 -5.54 -5.81 11.55
N MET A 228 -6.07 -6.80 12.28
CA MET A 228 -5.54 -8.15 12.24
C MET A 228 -6.63 -9.18 12.56
N ALA A 229 -6.39 -10.45 12.22
CA ALA A 229 -7.27 -11.53 12.65
C ALA A 229 -7.38 -11.57 14.18
N THR A 230 -8.59 -11.69 14.71
CA THR A 230 -8.85 -11.63 16.16
C THR A 230 -8.04 -12.65 16.95
N LYS A 231 -7.82 -13.84 16.38
CA LYS A 231 -7.04 -14.90 17.03
C LYS A 231 -5.55 -14.84 16.75
N MET A 232 -5.08 -13.87 15.96
CA MET A 232 -3.66 -13.74 15.65
C MET A 232 -2.88 -13.38 16.92
N PRO A 233 -1.85 -14.17 17.30
CA PRO A 233 -1.07 -13.92 18.50
C PRO A 233 -0.13 -12.73 18.26
N HIS A 234 -0.50 -11.57 18.76
CA HIS A 234 0.28 -10.33 18.69
C HIS A 234 0.44 -9.70 20.07
N ILE A 235 -0.66 -9.43 20.75
CA ILE A 235 -0.65 -8.92 22.13
C ILE A 235 -0.46 -10.10 23.10
N GLY A 236 0.31 -9.89 24.18
CA GLY A 236 0.55 -10.91 25.20
C GLY A 236 1.65 -11.92 24.86
N ARG A 237 2.40 -11.69 23.80
CA ARG A 237 3.68 -12.39 23.58
C ARG A 237 4.78 -11.63 24.32
N GLY A 238 5.03 -12.04 25.53
CA GLY A 238 6.16 -11.64 26.34
C GLY A 238 7.22 -12.73 26.37
#